data_91abb1f0ff181dde2c22cddd8ddac93b
#
_entry.id   91abb1f0ff181dde2c22cddd8ddac93b
#
_cell.length_a   1.000
_cell.length_b   1.000
_cell.length_c   1.000
_cell.angle_alpha   90.00
_cell.angle_beta   90.00
_cell.angle_gamma   90.00
#
_symmetry.space_group_name_H-M   'P 1'
#
loop_
_entity.id
_entity.type
_entity.pdbx_description
1 polymer ?
#
loop_
_entity_poly.entity_id
_entity_poly.type
_entity_poly.pdbx_seq_one_letter_code
_entity_poly.pdbx_strand_id
1 'polypeptide(L)'
;VTATAALLKACQDELVQRQQRAVLLCDADYHIDAHELKPLTLDDQASDQFAMHRYRDYLGVSNTLVVLNFAQTIHADALAALAGTVAAGGLLIINLPRQQAAFTERLLRLADDFELIFLINHQQALNQAYQQIAASPQRHIAALSFPTAAQQRIIWAMQEQLNTTHVLLADRGRGKSTTLGIALAHYCGTDRLLLTAPKRSQAEAVLQQAKGRAEFVAWERLLELPSAGIRLVIDEAAGLPIHILQRLCQHYRVWAIATTVEGYEGCGRGFVIRFLGWLGQHHLYQQHQLHQSLRWRNPDNCEDWLNQLLCLRTSTETSVWEHGYHWLHASSLTDTQLNQVMQLLLHAHYQSSPNDLRLLLDDRRQKLLLWCQDDNLIGLIWIAEEGPVAKHLWPDILAGVRRPAGDLLPQALAYNWQQQAPMQWRWWRIVRIAVSATHRRQGHGSRLLVQIKHRAEQQQIDAIGSSFGDAAEVLAFWQANNYQLVHRGYKRQMASGYVNAMVAVGITEAARQLIALKYPGVPLER
;
A
#
# COMPACT_ATOMS: atom_id res chain seq x y z
N VAL A 1 15.32 35.53 -8.77
CA VAL A 1 15.13 34.11 -9.15
C VAL A 1 16.51 33.52 -9.40
N THR A 2 16.86 32.43 -8.69
CA THR A 2 18.14 31.73 -8.92
C THR A 2 18.19 31.11 -10.33
N ALA A 3 19.39 30.90 -10.86
CA ALA A 3 19.55 30.26 -12.18
C ALA A 3 18.88 28.86 -12.21
N THR A 4 18.93 28.14 -11.11
CA THR A 4 18.27 26.84 -10.95
C THR A 4 16.74 26.96 -10.99
N ALA A 5 16.15 27.91 -10.27
CA ALA A 5 14.70 28.13 -10.28
C ALA A 5 14.19 28.57 -11.67
N ALA A 6 14.97 29.43 -12.38
CA ALA A 6 14.64 29.80 -13.76
C ALA A 6 14.64 28.60 -14.70
N LEU A 7 15.61 27.69 -14.56
CA LEU A 7 15.72 26.50 -15.38
C LEU A 7 14.61 25.48 -15.07
N LEU A 8 14.26 25.29 -13.79
CA LEU A 8 13.13 24.44 -13.40
C LEU A 8 11.81 24.99 -13.95
N LYS A 9 11.64 26.32 -13.93
CA LYS A 9 10.47 26.96 -14.53
C LYS A 9 10.41 26.70 -16.04
N ALA A 10 11.53 26.82 -16.74
CA ALA A 10 11.64 26.50 -18.17
C ALA A 10 11.30 25.02 -18.45
N CYS A 11 11.76 24.10 -17.61
CA CYS A 11 11.37 22.68 -17.70
C CYS A 11 9.85 22.51 -17.58
N GLN A 12 9.22 23.16 -16.59
CA GLN A 12 7.77 23.09 -16.42
C GLN A 12 7.01 23.67 -17.63
N ASP A 13 7.45 24.81 -18.16
CA ASP A 13 6.78 25.46 -19.30
C ASP A 13 6.81 24.53 -20.54
N GLU A 14 7.93 23.83 -20.78
CA GLU A 14 8.04 22.82 -21.82
C GLU A 14 7.17 21.60 -21.57
N LEU A 15 7.13 21.10 -20.33
CA LEU A 15 6.30 19.95 -19.95
C LEU A 15 4.79 20.27 -20.09
N VAL A 16 4.39 21.51 -19.76
CA VAL A 16 2.99 21.96 -19.95
C VAL A 16 2.61 21.95 -21.42
N GLN A 17 3.47 22.48 -22.31
CA GLN A 17 3.23 22.46 -23.77
C GLN A 17 3.09 21.04 -24.31
N ARG A 18 3.83 20.08 -23.74
CA ARG A 18 3.85 18.67 -24.16
C ARG A 18 2.84 17.80 -23.41
N GLN A 19 2.21 18.35 -22.37
CA GLN A 19 1.31 17.61 -21.51
C GLN A 19 1.95 16.34 -20.89
N GLN A 20 3.24 16.44 -20.57
CA GLN A 20 4.06 15.37 -20.01
C GLN A 20 4.46 15.68 -18.57
N ARG A 21 4.98 14.70 -17.86
CA ARG A 21 5.60 14.84 -16.53
C ARG A 21 7.06 14.40 -16.61
N ALA A 22 7.90 14.98 -15.77
CA ALA A 22 9.28 14.54 -15.62
C ALA A 22 9.64 14.31 -14.14
N VAL A 23 10.68 13.52 -13.92
CA VAL A 23 11.25 13.23 -12.60
C VAL A 23 12.71 13.61 -12.59
N LEU A 24 13.13 14.38 -11.60
CA LEU A 24 14.53 14.70 -11.33
C LEU A 24 14.96 13.94 -10.08
N LEU A 25 15.88 13.01 -10.23
CA LEU A 25 16.52 12.25 -9.16
C LEU A 25 17.81 12.99 -8.80
N CYS A 26 17.80 13.76 -7.71
CA CYS A 26 18.93 14.56 -7.31
C CYS A 26 19.85 13.76 -6.39
N ASP A 27 21.11 13.67 -6.76
CA ASP A 27 22.13 13.04 -5.93
C ASP A 27 22.22 13.73 -4.55
N ALA A 28 22.64 12.99 -3.53
CA ALA A 28 22.75 13.47 -2.17
C ALA A 28 23.69 14.68 -2.01
N ASP A 29 24.65 14.85 -2.90
CA ASP A 29 25.59 15.96 -2.92
C ASP A 29 25.11 17.15 -3.78
N TYR A 30 23.98 16.98 -4.50
CA TYR A 30 23.38 18.01 -5.36
C TYR A 30 21.88 18.15 -5.09
N HIS A 31 21.54 18.79 -3.98
CA HIS A 31 20.17 19.09 -3.61
C HIS A 31 19.60 20.23 -4.45
N ILE A 32 18.40 20.03 -5.00
CA ILE A 32 17.65 21.12 -5.64
C ILE A 32 16.67 21.68 -4.62
N ASP A 33 16.89 22.97 -4.28
CA ASP A 33 15.93 23.80 -3.56
C ASP A 33 15.08 24.58 -4.56
N ALA A 34 13.80 24.28 -4.60
CA ALA A 34 12.84 24.89 -5.51
C ALA A 34 11.87 25.86 -4.79
N HIS A 35 12.17 26.33 -3.56
CA HIS A 35 11.25 27.10 -2.71
C HIS A 35 10.70 28.35 -3.40
N GLU A 36 11.46 29.00 -4.28
CA GLU A 36 11.02 30.17 -5.05
C GLU A 36 9.81 29.88 -5.96
N LEU A 37 9.64 28.61 -6.37
CA LEU A 37 8.53 28.16 -7.21
C LEU A 37 7.33 27.65 -6.39
N LYS A 38 7.38 27.77 -5.07
CA LYS A 38 6.33 27.34 -4.12
C LYS A 38 5.88 25.89 -4.35
N PRO A 39 6.79 24.91 -4.33
CA PRO A 39 6.45 23.51 -4.48
C PRO A 39 5.66 22.97 -3.29
N LEU A 40 4.96 21.84 -3.48
CA LEU A 40 4.65 20.96 -2.35
C LEU A 40 5.94 20.25 -1.94
N THR A 41 6.49 20.61 -0.79
CA THR A 41 7.72 19.99 -0.26
C THR A 41 7.41 19.14 0.96
N LEU A 42 7.91 17.89 1.00
CA LEU A 42 7.92 17.06 2.19
C LEU A 42 9.34 16.59 2.49
N ASP A 43 9.64 16.50 3.79
CA ASP A 43 10.97 16.20 4.30
C ASP A 43 10.89 15.13 5.40
N ASP A 44 11.79 14.16 5.38
CA ASP A 44 11.83 13.08 6.37
C ASP A 44 12.43 13.52 7.74
N GLN A 45 13.09 14.68 7.77
CA GLN A 45 13.59 15.30 9.00
C GLN A 45 12.64 16.35 9.60
N ALA A 46 11.62 16.78 8.85
CA ALA A 46 10.64 17.72 9.36
C ALA A 46 9.73 17.06 10.41
N SER A 47 9.30 17.85 11.39
CA SER A 47 8.34 17.43 12.44
C SER A 47 6.99 18.12 12.39
N ASP A 48 6.85 19.08 11.48
CA ASP A 48 5.67 19.91 11.29
C ASP A 48 4.72 19.36 10.19
N GLN A 49 3.94 20.25 9.57
CA GLN A 49 3.05 19.89 8.47
C GLN A 49 3.79 19.35 7.22
N PHE A 50 5.07 19.69 7.04
CA PHE A 50 5.88 19.21 5.92
C PHE A 50 6.58 17.87 6.20
N ALA A 51 6.32 17.26 7.34
CA ALA A 51 6.88 15.95 7.68
C ALA A 51 6.43 14.87 6.71
N MET A 52 7.37 14.04 6.27
CA MET A 52 7.13 12.98 5.27
C MET A 52 6.00 12.03 5.66
N HIS A 53 5.85 11.69 6.95
CA HIS A 53 4.80 10.78 7.41
C HIS A 53 3.37 11.35 7.25
N ARG A 54 3.23 12.67 7.04
CA ARG A 54 1.95 13.35 6.80
C ARG A 54 1.54 13.41 5.33
N TYR A 55 2.24 12.71 4.45
CA TYR A 55 1.97 12.70 3.01
C TYR A 55 0.48 12.48 2.65
N ARG A 56 -0.26 11.75 3.50
CA ARG A 56 -1.69 11.48 3.29
C ARG A 56 -2.58 12.72 3.38
N ASP A 57 -2.12 13.79 4.02
CA ASP A 57 -2.88 15.03 4.14
C ASP A 57 -2.92 15.81 2.82
N TYR A 58 -2.02 15.49 1.88
CA TYR A 58 -1.90 16.12 0.57
C TYR A 58 -2.52 15.30 -0.58
N LEU A 59 -3.20 14.21 -0.25
CA LEU A 59 -3.87 13.40 -1.26
C LEU A 59 -5.16 14.06 -1.76
N GLY A 60 -5.48 13.84 -3.04
CA GLY A 60 -6.67 14.43 -3.67
C GLY A 60 -6.41 15.76 -4.39
N VAL A 61 -5.29 16.43 -4.12
CA VAL A 61 -4.88 17.68 -4.77
C VAL A 61 -4.02 17.38 -6.01
N SER A 62 -4.06 18.26 -7.01
CA SER A 62 -3.15 18.23 -8.16
C SER A 62 -2.06 19.27 -7.99
N ASN A 63 -0.82 18.84 -8.11
CA ASN A 63 0.36 19.71 -7.97
C ASN A 63 1.12 19.80 -9.29
N THR A 64 1.72 20.96 -9.57
CA THR A 64 2.60 21.14 -10.72
C THR A 64 4.07 20.94 -10.36
N LEU A 65 4.42 21.01 -9.08
CA LEU A 65 5.78 20.80 -8.58
C LEU A 65 5.71 20.14 -7.20
N VAL A 66 6.36 18.99 -7.06
CA VAL A 66 6.50 18.26 -5.80
C VAL A 66 7.98 18.01 -5.54
N VAL A 67 8.42 18.28 -4.32
CA VAL A 67 9.80 18.03 -3.86
C VAL A 67 9.75 17.08 -2.67
N LEU A 68 10.50 15.99 -2.76
CA LEU A 68 10.63 14.99 -1.71
C LEU A 68 12.08 14.93 -1.24
N ASN A 69 12.32 15.25 0.04
CA ASN A 69 13.64 15.23 0.64
C ASN A 69 13.80 13.97 1.49
N PHE A 70 14.73 13.12 1.13
CA PHE A 70 15.08 11.91 1.87
C PHE A 70 16.51 11.99 2.38
N ALA A 71 16.67 12.13 3.69
CA ALA A 71 18.02 12.24 4.30
C ALA A 71 18.61 10.86 4.64
N GLN A 72 17.79 9.90 5.03
CA GLN A 72 18.23 8.58 5.48
C GLN A 72 17.77 7.44 4.56
N THR A 73 16.47 7.32 4.33
CA THR A 73 15.87 6.25 3.52
C THR A 73 14.68 6.77 2.75
N ILE A 74 14.42 6.21 1.57
CA ILE A 74 13.25 6.57 0.78
C ILE A 74 11.98 6.06 1.47
N HIS A 75 11.02 6.94 1.72
CA HIS A 75 9.69 6.56 2.17
C HIS A 75 8.84 6.18 0.95
N ALA A 76 8.84 4.89 0.59
CA ALA A 76 8.26 4.42 -0.66
C ALA A 76 6.74 4.69 -0.78
N ASP A 77 5.98 4.63 0.33
CA ASP A 77 4.56 4.98 0.32
C ASP A 77 4.33 6.46 0.00
N ALA A 78 5.14 7.36 0.56
CA ALA A 78 5.04 8.80 0.30
C ALA A 78 5.43 9.12 -1.15
N LEU A 79 6.54 8.54 -1.63
CA LEU A 79 6.96 8.65 -3.02
C LEU A 79 5.83 8.25 -3.98
N ALA A 80 5.30 7.07 -3.81
CA ALA A 80 4.22 6.54 -4.63
C ALA A 80 2.95 7.41 -4.59
N ALA A 81 2.56 7.84 -3.40
CA ALA A 81 1.35 8.62 -3.18
C ALA A 81 1.44 10.03 -3.79
N LEU A 82 2.57 10.72 -3.58
CA LEU A 82 2.74 12.10 -4.00
C LEU A 82 3.11 12.23 -5.48
N ALA A 83 3.86 11.29 -6.06
CA ALA A 83 4.05 11.21 -7.50
C ALA A 83 2.71 11.10 -8.25
N GLY A 84 1.71 10.43 -7.66
CA GLY A 84 0.35 10.38 -8.17
C GLY A 84 -0.43 11.70 -8.07
N THR A 85 0.07 12.72 -7.36
CA THR A 85 -0.53 14.06 -7.31
C THR A 85 0.02 15.01 -8.37
N VAL A 86 1.16 14.70 -8.99
CA VAL A 86 1.78 15.51 -10.04
C VAL A 86 0.92 15.43 -11.30
N ALA A 87 0.43 16.56 -11.77
CA ALA A 87 -0.40 16.69 -12.97
C ALA A 87 0.44 16.70 -14.26
N ALA A 88 -0.22 16.58 -15.41
CA ALA A 88 0.43 16.85 -16.70
C ALA A 88 1.04 18.25 -16.71
N GLY A 89 2.24 18.38 -17.27
CA GLY A 89 3.04 19.60 -17.18
C GLY A 89 3.82 19.74 -15.87
N GLY A 90 3.71 18.77 -14.96
CA GLY A 90 4.34 18.84 -13.65
C GLY A 90 5.70 18.18 -13.57
N LEU A 91 6.42 18.53 -12.50
CA LEU A 91 7.76 18.07 -12.18
C LEU A 91 7.80 17.45 -10.79
N LEU A 92 8.38 16.26 -10.67
CA LEU A 92 8.70 15.60 -9.42
C LEU A 92 10.20 15.67 -9.16
N ILE A 93 10.61 16.26 -8.07
CA ILE A 93 12.01 16.32 -7.63
C ILE A 93 12.17 15.40 -6.42
N ILE A 94 13.15 14.50 -6.49
CA ILE A 94 13.47 13.55 -5.43
C ILE A 94 14.92 13.78 -5.03
N ASN A 95 15.13 14.39 -3.89
CA ASN A 95 16.45 14.52 -3.28
C ASN A 95 16.78 13.21 -2.55
N LEU A 96 17.75 12.47 -3.08
CA LEU A 96 18.08 11.10 -2.66
C LEU A 96 18.89 11.10 -1.35
N PRO A 97 18.77 10.02 -0.54
CA PRO A 97 19.55 9.88 0.68
C PRO A 97 21.04 9.62 0.36
N ARG A 98 21.92 10.04 1.28
CA ARG A 98 23.38 9.79 1.13
C ARG A 98 23.74 8.31 1.15
N GLN A 99 23.08 7.54 1.99
CA GLN A 99 23.29 6.09 2.05
C GLN A 99 22.48 5.40 0.97
N GLN A 100 23.17 4.87 -0.03
CA GLN A 100 22.53 4.05 -1.04
C GLN A 100 22.22 2.67 -0.45
N ALA A 101 20.95 2.29 -0.53
CA ALA A 101 20.43 0.99 -0.15
C ALA A 101 19.86 0.30 -1.39
N ALA A 102 19.58 -0.99 -1.33
CA ALA A 102 19.14 -1.79 -2.48
C ALA A 102 17.89 -1.23 -3.17
N PHE A 103 16.96 -0.61 -2.42
CA PHE A 103 15.81 0.08 -2.99
C PHE A 103 16.22 1.32 -3.79
N THR A 104 17.17 2.11 -3.29
CA THR A 104 17.69 3.29 -4.00
C THR A 104 18.46 2.88 -5.27
N GLU A 105 19.29 1.83 -5.19
CA GLU A 105 19.99 1.27 -6.35
C GLU A 105 19.00 0.81 -7.42
N ARG A 106 17.93 0.11 -7.03
CA ARG A 106 16.85 -0.29 -7.93
C ARG A 106 16.17 0.92 -8.57
N LEU A 107 15.88 1.96 -7.79
CA LEU A 107 15.25 3.20 -8.26
C LEU A 107 16.08 3.86 -9.35
N LEU A 108 17.39 3.98 -9.13
CA LEU A 108 18.32 4.58 -10.08
C LEU A 108 18.48 3.72 -11.34
N ARG A 109 18.68 2.42 -11.18
CA ARG A 109 18.84 1.49 -12.32
C ARG A 109 17.63 1.49 -13.23
N LEU A 110 16.42 1.46 -12.67
CA LEU A 110 15.20 1.48 -13.46
C LEU A 110 14.92 2.84 -14.10
N ALA A 111 15.49 3.93 -13.59
CA ALA A 111 15.32 5.26 -14.18
C ALA A 111 15.93 5.34 -15.59
N ASP A 112 17.00 4.60 -15.85
CA ASP A 112 17.69 4.60 -17.16
C ASP A 112 16.83 4.00 -18.29
N ASP A 113 15.82 3.20 -17.95
CA ASP A 113 14.91 2.57 -18.92
C ASP A 113 13.76 3.50 -19.37
N PHE A 114 13.62 4.69 -18.74
CA PHE A 114 12.48 5.58 -18.97
C PHE A 114 12.91 6.98 -19.41
N GLU A 115 12.28 7.48 -20.49
CA GLU A 115 12.41 8.87 -20.88
C GLU A 115 11.82 9.80 -19.81
N LEU A 116 12.33 11.02 -19.73
CA LEU A 116 11.89 12.07 -18.82
C LEU A 116 12.11 11.76 -17.32
N ILE A 117 13.00 10.81 -17.01
CA ILE A 117 13.51 10.56 -15.66
C ILE A 117 15.02 10.77 -15.69
N PHE A 118 15.51 11.72 -14.91
CA PHE A 118 16.88 12.22 -15.03
C PHE A 118 17.62 12.13 -13.71
N LEU A 119 18.85 11.62 -13.72
CA LEU A 119 19.78 11.72 -12.62
C LEU A 119 20.50 13.08 -12.66
N ILE A 120 20.37 13.86 -11.59
CA ILE A 120 20.92 15.20 -11.47
C ILE A 120 21.98 15.22 -10.37
N ASN A 121 23.24 15.27 -10.75
CA ASN A 121 24.37 15.32 -9.83
C ASN A 121 25.20 16.62 -9.95
N HIS A 122 24.87 17.48 -10.92
CA HIS A 122 25.47 18.80 -11.10
C HIS A 122 24.59 19.68 -12.02
N GLN A 123 24.89 20.97 -12.09
CA GLN A 123 24.13 21.96 -12.87
C GLN A 123 24.05 21.62 -14.37
N GLN A 124 25.11 21.07 -14.96
CA GLN A 124 25.13 20.69 -16.37
C GLN A 124 24.14 19.54 -16.66
N ALA A 125 23.99 18.57 -15.74
CA ALA A 125 23.00 17.50 -15.87
C ALA A 125 21.56 18.07 -15.88
N LEU A 126 21.28 19.10 -15.08
CA LEU A 126 19.98 19.79 -15.11
C LEU A 126 19.76 20.51 -16.44
N ASN A 127 20.80 21.15 -17.02
CA ASN A 127 20.71 21.75 -18.35
C ASN A 127 20.46 20.70 -19.44
N GLN A 128 21.09 19.54 -19.35
CA GLN A 128 20.85 18.42 -20.27
C GLN A 128 19.42 17.87 -20.16
N ALA A 129 18.91 17.71 -18.93
CA ALA A 129 17.52 17.33 -18.70
C ALA A 129 16.55 18.32 -19.35
N TYR A 130 16.77 19.64 -19.19
CA TYR A 130 15.97 20.64 -19.89
C TYR A 130 16.01 20.48 -21.41
N GLN A 131 17.19 20.31 -22.00
CA GLN A 131 17.33 20.12 -23.45
C GLN A 131 16.57 18.87 -23.93
N GLN A 132 16.64 17.77 -23.21
CA GLN A 132 15.91 16.54 -23.55
C GLN A 132 14.40 16.72 -23.40
N ILE A 133 13.92 17.40 -22.35
CA ILE A 133 12.51 17.77 -22.21
C ILE A 133 12.07 18.63 -23.39
N ALA A 134 12.84 19.65 -23.76
CA ALA A 134 12.55 20.53 -24.87
C ALA A 134 12.59 19.84 -26.24
N ALA A 135 13.39 18.80 -26.39
CA ALA A 135 13.47 17.98 -27.62
C ALA A 135 12.42 16.86 -27.66
N SER A 136 11.75 16.54 -26.54
CA SER A 136 10.77 15.46 -26.52
C SER A 136 9.57 15.78 -27.43
N PRO A 137 8.98 14.77 -28.10
CA PRO A 137 7.94 15.01 -29.10
C PRO A 137 6.70 15.66 -28.48
N GLN A 138 6.22 16.71 -29.14
CA GLN A 138 4.90 17.25 -28.83
C GLN A 138 3.85 16.22 -29.24
N ARG A 139 3.12 15.71 -28.27
CA ARG A 139 2.02 14.79 -28.56
C ARG A 139 0.80 15.62 -28.98
N HIS A 140 0.44 15.56 -30.26
CA HIS A 140 -0.87 16.08 -30.71
C HIS A 140 -1.98 15.29 -30.03
N ILE A 141 -2.66 15.93 -29.13
CA ILE A 141 -3.66 15.29 -28.31
C ILE A 141 -5.00 15.89 -28.66
N ALA A 142 -5.86 15.08 -29.28
CA ALA A 142 -7.26 15.44 -29.43
C ALA A 142 -7.82 15.82 -28.05
N ALA A 143 -8.51 16.96 -27.97
CA ALA A 143 -9.17 17.37 -26.75
C ALA A 143 -10.09 16.23 -26.29
N LEU A 144 -9.86 15.70 -25.10
CA LEU A 144 -10.76 14.71 -24.53
C LEU A 144 -12.11 15.38 -24.32
N SER A 145 -13.15 14.87 -24.98
CA SER A 145 -14.51 15.23 -24.60
C SER A 145 -14.74 14.84 -23.14
N PHE A 146 -15.26 15.76 -22.36
CA PHE A 146 -15.55 15.52 -20.96
C PHE A 146 -17.06 15.60 -20.71
N PRO A 147 -17.67 14.58 -20.07
CA PRO A 147 -17.11 13.30 -19.66
C PRO A 147 -16.64 12.44 -20.85
N THR A 148 -15.61 11.60 -20.62
CA THR A 148 -15.13 10.67 -21.65
C THR A 148 -16.20 9.65 -22.02
N ALA A 149 -16.09 9.02 -23.20
CA ALA A 149 -17.03 7.98 -23.63
C ALA A 149 -17.15 6.82 -22.61
N ALA A 150 -16.04 6.46 -21.93
CA ALA A 150 -16.08 5.45 -20.87
C ALA A 150 -16.86 5.94 -19.64
N GLN A 151 -16.62 7.17 -19.20
CA GLN A 151 -17.37 7.78 -18.10
C GLN A 151 -18.85 7.91 -18.45
N GLN A 152 -19.17 8.37 -19.66
CA GLN A 152 -20.55 8.52 -20.13
C GLN A 152 -21.33 7.19 -20.09
N ARG A 153 -20.70 6.10 -20.56
CA ARG A 153 -21.32 4.75 -20.50
C ARG A 153 -21.61 4.32 -19.05
N ILE A 154 -20.69 4.59 -18.13
CA ILE A 154 -20.88 4.27 -16.70
C ILE A 154 -22.01 5.10 -16.11
N ILE A 155 -21.99 6.42 -16.33
CA ILE A 155 -23.04 7.34 -15.85
C ILE A 155 -24.41 6.87 -16.36
N TRP A 156 -24.52 6.51 -17.63
CA TRP A 156 -25.75 6.05 -18.23
C TRP A 156 -26.23 4.72 -17.61
N ALA A 157 -25.36 3.72 -17.47
CA ALA A 157 -25.67 2.46 -16.81
C ALA A 157 -26.16 2.67 -15.36
N MET A 158 -25.56 3.62 -14.63
CA MET A 158 -25.99 3.97 -13.28
C MET A 158 -27.39 4.57 -13.24
N GLN A 159 -27.79 5.37 -14.25
CA GLN A 159 -29.12 5.94 -14.33
C GLN A 159 -30.19 4.92 -14.74
N GLU A 160 -29.85 3.99 -15.62
CA GLU A 160 -30.80 2.94 -16.07
C GLU A 160 -31.03 1.89 -14.98
N GLN A 161 -30.03 1.62 -14.14
CA GLN A 161 -30.09 0.54 -13.16
C GLN A 161 -30.02 1.06 -11.73
N LEU A 162 -30.99 1.89 -11.33
CA LEU A 162 -31.02 2.53 -10.01
C LEU A 162 -31.03 1.55 -8.83
N ASN A 163 -31.48 0.31 -9.01
CA ASN A 163 -31.57 -0.69 -7.95
C ASN A 163 -30.35 -1.62 -7.86
N THR A 164 -29.36 -1.44 -8.74
CA THR A 164 -28.11 -2.19 -8.75
C THR A 164 -27.04 -1.38 -8.05
N THR A 165 -26.18 -2.03 -7.28
CA THR A 165 -24.98 -1.39 -6.73
C THR A 165 -23.90 -1.31 -7.81
N HIS A 166 -23.43 -0.12 -8.13
CA HIS A 166 -22.37 0.09 -9.13
C HIS A 166 -21.01 0.20 -8.43
N VAL A 167 -20.06 -0.64 -8.80
CA VAL A 167 -18.70 -0.62 -8.25
C VAL A 167 -17.74 -0.07 -9.29
N LEU A 168 -17.17 1.11 -9.03
CA LEU A 168 -16.21 1.77 -9.91
C LEU A 168 -14.79 1.48 -9.44
N LEU A 169 -14.06 0.71 -10.22
CA LEU A 169 -12.66 0.39 -9.98
C LEU A 169 -11.78 1.17 -10.95
N ALA A 170 -10.77 1.84 -10.45
CA ALA A 170 -9.77 2.50 -11.29
C ALA A 170 -8.56 2.89 -10.48
N ASP A 171 -7.43 3.06 -11.15
CA ASP A 171 -6.25 3.66 -10.56
C ASP A 171 -6.44 5.16 -10.30
N ARG A 172 -5.47 5.79 -9.68
CA ARG A 172 -5.50 7.24 -9.46
C ARG A 172 -5.52 8.02 -10.76
N GLY A 173 -6.17 9.19 -10.72
CA GLY A 173 -6.21 10.10 -11.87
C GLY A 173 -7.10 9.65 -13.02
N ARG A 174 -7.90 8.57 -12.86
CA ARG A 174 -8.80 8.04 -13.90
C ARG A 174 -10.20 8.65 -13.87
N GLY A 175 -10.47 9.58 -12.94
CA GLY A 175 -11.76 10.31 -12.89
C GLY A 175 -12.91 9.57 -12.21
N LYS A 176 -12.65 8.63 -11.27
CA LYS A 176 -13.68 7.96 -10.46
C LYS A 176 -14.63 8.94 -9.79
N SER A 177 -14.08 9.82 -8.93
CA SER A 177 -14.85 10.78 -8.14
C SER A 177 -15.62 11.74 -9.03
N THR A 178 -15.03 12.15 -10.17
CA THR A 178 -15.72 12.96 -11.17
C THR A 178 -16.89 12.23 -11.80
N THR A 179 -16.72 10.96 -12.18
CA THR A 179 -17.80 10.12 -12.73
C THR A 179 -18.93 9.97 -11.74
N LEU A 180 -18.63 9.69 -10.45
CA LEU A 180 -19.63 9.62 -9.39
C LEU A 180 -20.38 10.94 -9.22
N GLY A 181 -19.68 12.06 -9.19
CA GLY A 181 -20.29 13.37 -9.01
C GLY A 181 -21.22 13.74 -10.15
N ILE A 182 -20.82 13.49 -11.40
CA ILE A 182 -21.69 13.70 -12.56
C ILE A 182 -22.91 12.75 -12.51
N ALA A 183 -22.73 11.48 -12.15
CA ALA A 183 -23.84 10.55 -12.00
C ALA A 183 -24.84 11.02 -10.93
N LEU A 184 -24.34 11.53 -9.80
CA LEU A 184 -25.18 12.12 -8.73
C LEU A 184 -25.94 13.36 -9.22
N ALA A 185 -25.31 14.23 -9.99
CA ALA A 185 -25.97 15.42 -10.55
C ALA A 185 -27.15 15.07 -11.48
N HIS A 186 -27.07 13.93 -12.16
CA HIS A 186 -28.09 13.45 -13.10
C HIS A 186 -29.00 12.35 -12.52
N TYR A 187 -28.92 12.11 -11.20
CA TYR A 187 -29.75 11.08 -10.57
C TYR A 187 -31.24 11.33 -10.80
N CYS A 188 -31.93 10.37 -11.39
CA CYS A 188 -33.33 10.49 -11.79
C CYS A 188 -34.31 9.85 -10.77
N GLY A 189 -33.82 9.23 -9.70
CA GLY A 189 -34.64 8.69 -8.62
C GLY A 189 -35.12 9.76 -7.63
N THR A 190 -35.98 9.36 -6.71
CA THR A 190 -36.59 10.24 -5.68
C THR A 190 -35.90 10.17 -4.32
N ASP A 191 -34.96 9.23 -4.13
CA ASP A 191 -34.27 9.05 -2.87
C ASP A 191 -33.35 10.25 -2.52
N ARG A 192 -33.17 10.52 -1.24
CA ARG A 192 -32.13 11.43 -0.74
C ARG A 192 -30.75 10.79 -0.96
N LEU A 193 -29.82 11.55 -1.52
CA LEU A 193 -28.48 11.07 -1.81
C LEU A 193 -27.51 11.45 -0.70
N LEU A 194 -26.89 10.46 -0.06
CA LEU A 194 -25.81 10.66 0.90
C LEU A 194 -24.50 10.16 0.29
N LEU A 195 -23.43 10.92 0.52
CA LEU A 195 -22.07 10.60 0.14
C LEU A 195 -21.22 10.41 1.38
N THR A 196 -20.42 9.37 1.40
CA THR A 196 -19.37 9.20 2.42
C THR A 196 -18.02 8.83 1.81
N ALA A 197 -16.97 9.09 2.56
CA ALA A 197 -15.59 8.75 2.25
C ALA A 197 -14.81 8.66 3.58
N PRO A 198 -13.57 8.13 3.59
CA PRO A 198 -12.74 8.09 4.80
C PRO A 198 -12.50 9.46 5.43
N LYS A 199 -12.35 10.51 4.59
CA LYS A 199 -12.25 11.92 5.02
C LYS A 199 -13.11 12.80 4.11
N ARG A 200 -13.69 13.89 4.66
CA ARG A 200 -14.47 14.85 3.86
C ARG A 200 -13.67 15.44 2.69
N SER A 201 -12.39 15.73 2.90
CA SER A 201 -11.52 16.27 1.83
C SER A 201 -11.40 15.35 0.60
N GLN A 202 -11.53 14.05 0.77
CA GLN A 202 -11.50 13.09 -0.35
C GLN A 202 -12.81 13.09 -1.16
N ALA A 203 -13.92 13.45 -0.53
CA ALA A 203 -15.24 13.55 -1.17
C ALA A 203 -15.45 14.87 -1.95
N GLU A 204 -14.56 15.84 -1.81
CA GLU A 204 -14.76 17.20 -2.35
C GLU A 204 -14.96 17.22 -3.87
N ALA A 205 -14.17 16.42 -4.60
CA ALA A 205 -14.29 16.30 -6.06
C ALA A 205 -15.66 15.73 -6.50
N VAL A 206 -16.22 14.80 -5.71
CA VAL A 206 -17.58 14.28 -5.97
C VAL A 206 -18.62 15.35 -5.70
N LEU A 207 -18.51 16.06 -4.57
CA LEU A 207 -19.48 17.10 -4.15
C LEU A 207 -19.53 18.24 -5.16
N GLN A 208 -18.38 18.72 -5.65
CA GLN A 208 -18.31 19.76 -6.66
C GLN A 208 -19.07 19.38 -7.94
N GLN A 209 -18.90 18.15 -8.41
CA GLN A 209 -19.56 17.67 -9.62
C GLN A 209 -21.05 17.32 -9.39
N ALA A 210 -21.42 16.95 -8.17
CA ALA A 210 -22.80 16.61 -7.79
C ALA A 210 -23.73 17.83 -7.72
N LYS A 211 -23.20 19.07 -7.82
CA LYS A 211 -23.97 20.33 -7.89
C LYS A 211 -25.05 20.45 -6.81
N GLY A 212 -24.73 20.06 -5.59
CA GLY A 212 -25.65 20.13 -4.44
C GLY A 212 -26.71 19.02 -4.38
N ARG A 213 -26.67 18.02 -5.27
CA ARG A 213 -27.62 16.89 -5.27
C ARG A 213 -27.30 15.84 -4.19
N ALA A 214 -26.12 15.84 -3.61
CA ALA A 214 -25.70 14.91 -2.58
C ALA A 214 -25.14 15.64 -1.35
N GLU A 215 -25.40 15.08 -0.17
CA GLU A 215 -24.92 15.59 1.10
C GLU A 215 -23.81 14.65 1.65
N PHE A 216 -22.69 15.24 2.09
CA PHE A 216 -21.65 14.46 2.77
C PHE A 216 -22.02 14.19 4.22
N VAL A 217 -21.97 12.92 4.61
CA VAL A 217 -22.10 12.45 5.99
C VAL A 217 -20.90 11.57 6.34
N ALA A 218 -20.26 11.88 7.47
CA ALA A 218 -19.17 11.05 7.97
C ALA A 218 -19.68 9.62 8.26
N TRP A 219 -18.90 8.61 7.90
CA TRP A 219 -19.32 7.21 7.96
C TRP A 219 -19.68 6.76 9.40
N GLU A 220 -19.07 7.36 10.42
CA GLU A 220 -19.37 7.09 11.84
C GLU A 220 -20.83 7.41 12.16
N ARG A 221 -21.35 8.53 11.59
CA ARG A 221 -22.72 8.98 11.84
C ARG A 221 -23.76 8.23 11.01
N LEU A 222 -23.37 7.67 9.87
CA LEU A 222 -24.31 6.99 8.99
C LEU A 222 -25.02 5.81 9.66
N LEU A 223 -24.35 5.07 10.54
CA LEU A 223 -24.93 3.92 11.22
C LEU A 223 -25.95 4.30 12.29
N GLU A 224 -26.08 5.58 12.62
CA GLU A 224 -27.05 6.14 13.57
C GLU A 224 -28.27 6.74 12.87
N LEU A 225 -28.20 6.98 11.56
CA LEU A 225 -29.26 7.60 10.79
C LEU A 225 -30.22 6.55 10.19
N PRO A 226 -31.52 6.89 10.02
CA PRO A 226 -32.46 6.01 9.34
C PRO A 226 -32.07 5.81 7.87
N SER A 227 -32.33 4.63 7.33
CA SER A 227 -31.96 4.27 5.94
C SER A 227 -33.10 4.43 4.93
N ALA A 228 -34.34 4.61 5.38
CA ALA A 228 -35.51 4.70 4.51
C ALA A 228 -35.47 5.94 3.60
N GLY A 229 -35.68 5.75 2.29
CA GLY A 229 -35.63 6.84 1.30
C GLY A 229 -34.26 7.43 1.06
N ILE A 230 -33.18 6.71 1.44
CA ILE A 230 -31.80 7.15 1.29
C ILE A 230 -31.05 6.20 0.34
N ARG A 231 -30.30 6.76 -0.58
CA ARG A 231 -29.26 6.09 -1.39
C ARG A 231 -27.90 6.54 -0.93
N LEU A 232 -27.05 5.57 -0.64
CA LEU A 232 -25.69 5.84 -0.20
C LEU A 232 -24.69 5.67 -1.36
N VAL A 233 -23.77 6.63 -1.46
CA VAL A 233 -22.59 6.56 -2.33
C VAL A 233 -21.35 6.58 -1.46
N ILE A 234 -20.39 5.71 -1.76
CA ILE A 234 -19.14 5.57 -1.00
C ILE A 234 -17.97 5.82 -1.95
N ASP A 235 -17.21 6.88 -1.70
CA ASP A 235 -15.96 7.15 -2.44
C ASP A 235 -14.76 6.72 -1.62
N GLU A 236 -13.66 6.33 -2.28
CA GLU A 236 -12.42 5.80 -1.69
C GLU A 236 -12.68 4.70 -0.64
N ALA A 237 -13.55 3.76 -1.00
CA ALA A 237 -14.05 2.71 -0.11
C ALA A 237 -12.95 1.84 0.52
N ALA A 238 -11.82 1.61 -0.18
CA ALA A 238 -10.68 0.87 0.38
C ALA A 238 -10.04 1.55 1.60
N GLY A 239 -10.28 2.82 1.81
CA GLY A 239 -9.85 3.55 3.01
C GLY A 239 -10.76 3.33 4.24
N LEU A 240 -11.91 2.65 4.07
CA LEU A 240 -12.81 2.28 5.16
C LEU A 240 -12.59 0.83 5.60
N PRO A 241 -12.79 0.53 6.90
CA PRO A 241 -12.75 -0.84 7.40
C PRO A 241 -13.81 -1.73 6.72
N ILE A 242 -13.45 -2.96 6.33
CA ILE A 242 -14.38 -3.87 5.63
C ILE A 242 -15.68 -4.10 6.43
N HIS A 243 -15.58 -4.30 7.74
CA HIS A 243 -16.74 -4.52 8.58
C HIS A 243 -17.70 -3.31 8.62
N ILE A 244 -17.16 -2.10 8.50
CA ILE A 244 -17.97 -0.89 8.39
C ILE A 244 -18.67 -0.85 7.03
N LEU A 245 -17.96 -1.14 5.94
CA LEU A 245 -18.57 -1.22 4.61
C LEU A 245 -19.67 -2.26 4.54
N GLN A 246 -19.44 -3.44 5.12
CA GLN A 246 -20.45 -4.49 5.21
C GLN A 246 -21.70 -4.00 5.97
N ARG A 247 -21.53 -3.35 7.12
CA ARG A 247 -22.64 -2.76 7.89
C ARG A 247 -23.37 -1.68 7.11
N LEU A 248 -22.65 -0.80 6.42
CA LEU A 248 -23.25 0.24 5.59
C LEU A 248 -24.06 -0.37 4.43
N CYS A 249 -23.52 -1.40 3.75
CA CYS A 249 -24.24 -2.10 2.68
C CYS A 249 -25.46 -2.88 3.18
N GLN A 250 -25.44 -3.39 4.41
CA GLN A 250 -26.60 -4.05 5.02
C GLN A 250 -27.66 -3.04 5.49
N HIS A 251 -27.24 -1.84 5.88
CA HIS A 251 -28.14 -0.83 6.44
C HIS A 251 -28.77 0.05 5.35
N TYR A 252 -27.99 0.42 4.31
CA TYR A 252 -28.44 1.31 3.24
C TYR A 252 -28.60 0.59 1.91
N ARG A 253 -29.43 1.18 1.04
CA ARG A 253 -29.38 0.89 -0.39
C ARG A 253 -28.17 1.61 -0.97
N VAL A 254 -27.05 0.92 -1.12
CA VAL A 254 -25.83 1.49 -1.71
C VAL A 254 -25.97 1.50 -3.23
N TRP A 255 -25.93 2.72 -3.80
CA TRP A 255 -26.03 2.90 -5.24
C TRP A 255 -24.69 2.80 -5.94
N ALA A 256 -23.64 3.40 -5.34
CA ALA A 256 -22.31 3.34 -5.94
C ALA A 256 -21.21 3.24 -4.88
N ILE A 257 -20.17 2.51 -5.23
CA ILE A 257 -18.94 2.34 -4.46
C ILE A 257 -17.78 2.60 -5.41
N ALA A 258 -16.93 3.58 -5.11
CA ALA A 258 -15.71 3.80 -5.88
C ALA A 258 -14.48 3.50 -5.03
N THR A 259 -13.48 2.90 -5.64
CA THR A 259 -12.21 2.63 -4.97
C THR A 259 -11.05 2.54 -5.96
N THR A 260 -9.87 2.84 -5.46
CA THR A 260 -8.63 2.67 -6.19
C THR A 260 -8.15 1.22 -6.06
N VAL A 261 -7.84 0.56 -7.18
CA VAL A 261 -7.41 -0.86 -7.21
C VAL A 261 -5.90 -0.95 -6.97
N GLU A 262 -5.13 -0.19 -7.72
CA GLU A 262 -3.69 -0.07 -7.61
C GLU A 262 -3.36 1.25 -6.91
N GLY A 263 -3.74 1.34 -5.65
CA GLY A 263 -3.47 2.50 -4.81
C GLY A 263 -2.25 2.25 -3.93
N TYR A 264 -1.41 3.24 -3.82
CA TYR A 264 -0.23 3.26 -2.95
C TYR A 264 -0.58 3.24 -1.45
N GLU A 265 -1.87 3.16 -1.12
CA GLU A 265 -2.37 3.18 0.26
C GLU A 265 -2.37 1.79 0.92
N GLY A 266 -1.85 0.77 0.22
CA GLY A 266 -1.66 -0.57 0.78
C GLY A 266 -2.94 -1.41 0.93
N CYS A 267 -4.12 -0.87 0.59
CA CYS A 267 -5.40 -1.53 0.85
C CYS A 267 -6.14 -2.02 -0.41
N GLY A 268 -5.69 -1.67 -1.63
CA GLY A 268 -6.52 -1.77 -2.83
C GLY A 268 -6.90 -3.19 -3.24
N ARG A 269 -5.95 -4.03 -3.62
CA ARG A 269 -6.24 -5.35 -4.21
C ARG A 269 -6.85 -6.35 -3.24
N GLY A 270 -6.27 -6.50 -2.05
CA GLY A 270 -6.78 -7.44 -1.05
C GLY A 270 -8.16 -7.06 -0.55
N PHE A 271 -8.43 -5.75 -0.43
CA PHE A 271 -9.74 -5.20 -0.15
C PHE A 271 -10.74 -5.55 -1.25
N VAL A 272 -10.43 -5.23 -2.51
CA VAL A 272 -11.31 -5.47 -3.66
C VAL A 272 -11.72 -6.93 -3.72
N ILE A 273 -10.77 -7.86 -3.64
CA ILE A 273 -11.06 -9.30 -3.73
C ILE A 273 -11.99 -9.76 -2.60
N ARG A 274 -11.72 -9.38 -1.35
CA ARG A 274 -12.52 -9.84 -0.19
C ARG A 274 -13.86 -9.14 -0.10
N PHE A 275 -13.88 -7.82 -0.28
CA PHE A 275 -15.11 -7.06 -0.19
C PHE A 275 -16.04 -7.36 -1.36
N LEU A 276 -15.54 -7.45 -2.58
CA LEU A 276 -16.37 -7.82 -3.75
C LEU A 276 -16.83 -9.27 -3.68
N GLY A 277 -16.02 -10.19 -3.15
CA GLY A 277 -16.45 -11.56 -2.88
C GLY A 277 -17.64 -11.62 -1.91
N TRP A 278 -17.58 -10.84 -0.83
CA TRP A 278 -18.68 -10.70 0.12
C TRP A 278 -19.89 -9.98 -0.52
N LEU A 279 -19.65 -8.88 -1.24
CA LEU A 279 -20.71 -8.10 -1.88
C LEU A 279 -21.52 -8.96 -2.86
N GLY A 280 -20.85 -9.78 -3.67
CA GLY A 280 -21.50 -10.66 -4.65
C GLY A 280 -22.34 -11.79 -4.03
N GLN A 281 -22.08 -12.14 -2.77
CA GLN A 281 -22.91 -13.11 -2.02
C GLN A 281 -24.17 -12.48 -1.41
N HIS A 282 -24.20 -11.16 -1.22
CA HIS A 282 -25.26 -10.48 -0.47
C HIS A 282 -26.04 -9.45 -1.30
N HIS A 283 -25.45 -8.94 -2.36
CA HIS A 283 -26.02 -7.86 -3.17
C HIS A 283 -25.80 -8.09 -4.65
N LEU A 284 -26.79 -7.69 -5.47
CA LEU A 284 -26.61 -7.56 -6.91
C LEU A 284 -25.76 -6.32 -7.19
N TYR A 285 -24.63 -6.50 -7.87
CA TYR A 285 -23.77 -5.39 -8.25
C TYR A 285 -23.24 -5.50 -9.67
N GLN A 286 -22.91 -4.36 -10.26
CA GLN A 286 -22.25 -4.25 -11.56
C GLN A 286 -20.90 -3.57 -11.39
N GLN A 287 -19.85 -4.19 -11.91
CA GLN A 287 -18.50 -3.66 -11.86
C GLN A 287 -18.18 -2.85 -13.12
N HIS A 288 -17.58 -1.69 -12.92
CA HIS A 288 -17.08 -0.80 -13.96
C HIS A 288 -15.60 -0.53 -13.75
N GLN A 289 -14.86 -0.33 -14.85
CA GLN A 289 -13.44 0.00 -14.81
C GLN A 289 -13.14 1.23 -15.67
N LEU A 290 -12.30 2.13 -15.14
CA LEU A 290 -11.78 3.29 -15.85
C LEU A 290 -10.26 3.12 -16.00
N HIS A 291 -9.81 3.00 -17.24
CA HIS A 291 -8.39 2.76 -17.53
C HIS A 291 -7.66 4.03 -17.98
N GLN A 292 -8.37 4.95 -18.63
CA GLN A 292 -7.78 6.15 -19.19
C GLN A 292 -7.44 7.18 -18.10
N SER A 293 -6.18 7.57 -17.99
CA SER A 293 -5.80 8.68 -17.13
C SER A 293 -6.36 10.01 -17.62
N LEU A 294 -6.87 10.81 -16.69
CA LEU A 294 -7.34 12.18 -16.94
C LEU A 294 -6.40 13.24 -16.35
N ARG A 295 -5.58 12.85 -15.36
CA ARG A 295 -4.65 13.76 -14.68
C ARG A 295 -3.35 13.95 -15.44
N TRP A 296 -2.90 12.92 -16.13
CA TRP A 296 -1.79 12.90 -17.07
C TRP A 296 -2.17 12.02 -18.25
N ARG A 297 -1.35 11.99 -19.29
CA ARG A 297 -1.66 11.27 -20.52
C ARG A 297 -0.87 9.98 -20.64
N ASN A 298 -1.50 8.94 -21.15
CA ASN A 298 -0.87 7.67 -21.45
C ASN A 298 -0.21 7.70 -22.84
N PRO A 299 0.97 7.04 -23.01
CA PRO A 299 1.81 6.49 -21.96
C PRO A 299 2.46 7.60 -21.12
N ASP A 300 2.73 7.32 -19.83
CA ASP A 300 3.36 8.26 -18.91
C ASP A 300 4.56 7.57 -18.25
N ASN A 301 5.77 8.05 -18.55
CA ASN A 301 7.01 7.44 -18.08
C ASN A 301 7.11 7.42 -16.54
N CYS A 302 6.62 8.45 -15.86
CA CYS A 302 6.63 8.50 -14.40
C CYS A 302 5.72 7.42 -13.78
N GLU A 303 4.53 7.20 -14.33
CA GLU A 303 3.62 6.16 -13.87
C GLU A 303 4.19 4.76 -14.15
N ASP A 304 4.70 4.53 -15.35
CA ASP A 304 5.23 3.23 -15.75
C ASP A 304 6.49 2.87 -14.94
N TRP A 305 7.39 3.83 -14.74
CA TRP A 305 8.55 3.69 -13.87
C TRP A 305 8.16 3.33 -12.42
N LEU A 306 7.21 4.06 -11.82
CA LEU A 306 6.74 3.78 -10.47
C LEU A 306 6.09 2.40 -10.36
N ASN A 307 5.31 2.00 -11.35
CA ASN A 307 4.68 0.67 -11.37
C ASN A 307 5.72 -0.44 -11.40
N GLN A 308 6.81 -0.26 -12.17
CA GLN A 308 7.91 -1.21 -12.22
C GLN A 308 8.75 -1.18 -10.95
N LEU A 309 9.12 0.02 -10.47
CA LEU A 309 9.88 0.22 -9.23
C LEU A 309 9.22 -0.46 -8.03
N LEU A 310 7.91 -0.30 -7.91
CA LEU A 310 7.13 -0.70 -6.73
C LEU A 310 6.41 -2.05 -6.92
N CYS A 311 6.64 -2.75 -8.04
CA CYS A 311 6.00 -4.02 -8.38
C CYS A 311 4.45 -3.94 -8.29
N LEU A 312 3.85 -2.82 -8.73
CA LEU A 312 2.41 -2.60 -8.60
C LEU A 312 1.59 -3.32 -9.67
N ARG A 313 2.13 -3.51 -10.86
CA ARG A 313 1.50 -4.25 -11.94
C ARG A 313 2.06 -5.66 -12.04
N THR A 314 1.19 -6.63 -12.36
CA THR A 314 1.62 -7.99 -12.68
C THR A 314 2.42 -7.96 -13.97
N SER A 315 3.66 -8.45 -13.93
CA SER A 315 4.45 -8.70 -15.14
C SER A 315 3.82 -9.85 -15.92
N THR A 316 3.78 -9.73 -17.23
CA THR A 316 3.46 -10.84 -18.14
C THR A 316 4.65 -11.79 -18.33
N GLU A 317 5.84 -11.36 -17.95
CA GLU A 317 7.03 -12.16 -17.97
C GLU A 317 7.01 -13.19 -16.84
N THR A 318 7.32 -14.41 -17.15
CA THR A 318 7.47 -15.50 -16.19
C THR A 318 8.94 -15.80 -15.97
N SER A 319 9.35 -15.87 -14.69
CA SER A 319 10.68 -16.41 -14.35
C SER A 319 10.58 -17.91 -14.21
N VAL A 320 11.62 -18.59 -14.64
CA VAL A 320 11.83 -20.01 -14.31
C VAL A 320 12.40 -20.09 -12.90
N TRP A 321 11.79 -20.91 -12.05
CA TRP A 321 12.24 -21.15 -10.69
C TRP A 321 12.81 -22.58 -10.58
N GLU A 322 13.99 -22.69 -10.02
CA GLU A 322 14.55 -23.99 -9.67
C GLU A 322 13.65 -24.68 -8.64
N HIS A 323 13.39 -25.96 -8.87
CA HIS A 323 12.56 -26.76 -7.96
C HIS A 323 13.19 -26.87 -6.57
N GLY A 324 12.42 -26.60 -5.52
CA GLY A 324 12.88 -26.75 -4.14
C GLY A 324 12.56 -25.57 -3.23
N TYR A 325 13.17 -25.60 -2.05
CA TYR A 325 13.09 -24.52 -1.07
C TYR A 325 14.29 -23.60 -1.18
N HIS A 326 14.02 -22.29 -1.32
CA HIS A 326 15.06 -21.28 -1.44
C HIS A 326 15.01 -20.32 -0.24
N TRP A 327 16.13 -20.21 0.45
CA TRP A 327 16.33 -19.25 1.54
C TRP A 327 17.22 -18.13 1.07
N LEU A 328 16.69 -16.93 0.98
CA LEU A 328 17.40 -15.82 0.37
C LEU A 328 16.95 -14.45 0.94
N HIS A 329 17.67 -13.41 0.57
CA HIS A 329 17.28 -12.02 0.76
C HIS A 329 16.70 -11.47 -0.53
N ALA A 330 15.69 -10.58 -0.43
CA ALA A 330 14.97 -10.09 -1.61
C ALA A 330 15.87 -9.34 -2.62
N SER A 331 16.96 -8.71 -2.17
CA SER A 331 17.92 -8.03 -3.05
C SER A 331 18.70 -8.97 -3.98
N SER A 332 18.67 -10.29 -3.76
CA SER A 332 19.28 -11.27 -4.68
C SER A 332 18.36 -11.72 -5.82
N LEU A 333 17.11 -11.30 -5.81
CA LEU A 333 16.14 -11.64 -6.84
C LEU A 333 16.30 -10.77 -8.08
N THR A 334 16.03 -11.33 -9.26
CA THR A 334 15.83 -10.55 -10.48
C THR A 334 14.55 -9.73 -10.37
N ASP A 335 14.39 -8.73 -11.23
CA ASP A 335 13.18 -7.88 -11.24
C ASP A 335 11.90 -8.68 -11.46
N THR A 336 11.93 -9.65 -12.36
CA THR A 336 10.79 -10.52 -12.65
C THR A 336 10.46 -11.42 -11.45
N GLN A 337 11.48 -12.00 -10.81
CA GLN A 337 11.31 -12.80 -9.59
C GLN A 337 10.77 -11.97 -8.43
N LEU A 338 11.31 -10.77 -8.22
CA LEU A 338 10.84 -9.84 -7.19
C LEU A 338 9.39 -9.44 -7.43
N ASN A 339 9.00 -9.17 -8.67
CA ASN A 339 7.60 -8.89 -9.02
C ASN A 339 6.70 -10.07 -8.66
N GLN A 340 7.06 -11.31 -9.01
CA GLN A 340 6.27 -12.50 -8.67
C GLN A 340 6.12 -12.70 -7.15
N VAL A 341 7.20 -12.50 -6.38
CA VAL A 341 7.17 -12.55 -4.91
C VAL A 341 6.22 -11.50 -4.35
N MET A 342 6.33 -10.26 -4.82
CA MET A 342 5.46 -9.17 -4.37
C MET A 342 4.00 -9.39 -4.77
N GLN A 343 3.73 -9.87 -5.97
CA GLN A 343 2.37 -10.22 -6.40
C GLN A 343 1.76 -11.30 -5.52
N LEU A 344 2.51 -12.35 -5.15
CA LEU A 344 2.02 -13.39 -4.25
C LEU A 344 1.71 -12.84 -2.85
N LEU A 345 2.56 -11.95 -2.32
CA LEU A 345 2.34 -11.26 -1.05
C LEU A 345 1.10 -10.34 -1.09
N LEU A 346 0.92 -9.58 -2.17
CA LEU A 346 -0.23 -8.69 -2.37
C LEU A 346 -1.56 -9.45 -2.44
N HIS A 347 -1.59 -10.62 -3.08
CA HIS A 347 -2.80 -11.44 -3.19
C HIS A 347 -3.17 -12.17 -1.90
N ALA A 348 -2.20 -12.42 -1.02
CA ALA A 348 -2.43 -13.18 0.21
C ALA A 348 -2.78 -12.31 1.42
N HIS A 349 -2.42 -11.03 1.41
CA HIS A 349 -2.52 -10.17 2.58
C HIS A 349 -3.33 -8.90 2.30
N TYR A 350 -4.07 -8.48 3.33
CA TYR A 350 -4.97 -7.33 3.30
C TYR A 350 -4.24 -5.98 3.17
N GLN A 351 -3.06 -5.87 3.76
CA GLN A 351 -2.26 -4.65 3.77
C GLN A 351 -0.85 -4.97 3.32
N SER A 352 -0.52 -4.59 2.12
CA SER A 352 0.85 -4.53 1.62
C SER A 352 1.10 -3.13 1.09
N SER A 353 2.23 -2.56 1.42
CA SER A 353 2.57 -1.20 1.01
C SER A 353 3.88 -1.16 0.24
N PRO A 354 4.15 -0.12 -0.54
CA PRO A 354 5.46 0.12 -1.12
C PRO A 354 6.62 0.08 -0.11
N ASN A 355 6.38 0.51 1.13
CA ASN A 355 7.37 0.40 2.19
C ASN A 355 7.71 -1.04 2.58
N ASP A 356 6.79 -2.01 2.37
CA ASP A 356 7.10 -3.43 2.58
C ASP A 356 8.17 -3.91 1.58
N LEU A 357 8.07 -3.49 0.31
CA LEU A 357 9.08 -3.80 -0.71
C LEU A 357 10.43 -3.17 -0.33
N ARG A 358 10.44 -1.88 0.06
CA ARG A 358 11.65 -1.21 0.51
C ARG A 358 12.27 -1.95 1.71
N LEU A 359 11.46 -2.33 2.69
CA LEU A 359 11.93 -3.06 3.87
C LEU A 359 12.55 -4.41 3.48
N LEU A 360 11.92 -5.15 2.57
CA LEU A 360 12.45 -6.42 2.06
C LEU A 360 13.79 -6.27 1.34
N LEU A 361 14.01 -5.16 0.64
CA LEU A 361 15.23 -4.90 -0.11
C LEU A 361 16.35 -4.36 0.76
N ASP A 362 16.04 -3.47 1.72
CA ASP A 362 17.03 -2.69 2.46
C ASP A 362 17.43 -3.32 3.80
N ASP A 363 16.51 -3.96 4.51
CA ASP A 363 16.80 -4.52 5.84
C ASP A 363 17.27 -5.97 5.74
N ARG A 364 18.56 -6.18 6.04
CA ARG A 364 19.20 -7.51 6.02
C ARG A 364 18.58 -8.51 7.00
N ARG A 365 17.81 -8.06 8.00
CA ARG A 365 17.06 -8.93 8.91
C ARG A 365 15.81 -9.53 8.27
N GLN A 366 15.41 -9.04 7.09
CA GLN A 366 14.29 -9.61 6.34
C GLN A 366 14.78 -10.78 5.48
N LYS A 367 14.12 -11.92 5.60
CA LYS A 367 14.44 -13.13 4.84
C LYS A 367 13.20 -13.68 4.15
N LEU A 368 13.42 -14.35 3.05
CA LEU A 368 12.39 -15.08 2.33
C LEU A 368 12.72 -16.58 2.33
N LEU A 369 11.73 -17.40 2.67
CA LEU A 369 11.71 -18.81 2.37
C LEU A 369 10.70 -19.02 1.25
N LEU A 370 11.16 -19.41 0.07
CA LEU A 370 10.33 -19.69 -1.10
C LEU A 370 10.17 -21.18 -1.28
N TRP A 371 9.01 -21.61 -1.74
CA TRP A 371 8.75 -22.95 -2.24
C TRP A 371 8.40 -22.89 -3.72
N CYS A 372 9.20 -23.52 -4.56
CA CYS A 372 9.08 -23.52 -6.01
C CYS A 372 8.90 -24.94 -6.55
N GLN A 373 8.00 -25.12 -7.50
CA GLN A 373 7.70 -26.38 -8.14
C GLN A 373 7.26 -26.13 -9.59
N ASP A 374 7.71 -26.99 -10.51
CA ASP A 374 7.35 -26.93 -11.95
C ASP A 374 7.54 -25.52 -12.51
N ASP A 375 8.72 -24.97 -12.31
CA ASP A 375 9.14 -23.63 -12.70
C ASP A 375 8.31 -22.46 -12.09
N ASN A 376 7.44 -22.75 -11.13
CA ASN A 376 6.55 -21.78 -10.53
C ASN A 376 6.82 -21.53 -9.05
N LEU A 377 6.63 -20.29 -8.61
CA LEU A 377 6.58 -19.94 -7.18
C LEU A 377 5.22 -20.35 -6.59
N ILE A 378 5.22 -21.42 -5.80
CA ILE A 378 4.00 -21.99 -5.21
C ILE A 378 3.63 -21.30 -3.90
N GLY A 379 4.63 -20.98 -3.07
CA GLY A 379 4.39 -20.32 -1.80
C GLY A 379 5.64 -19.73 -1.19
N LEU A 380 5.45 -18.89 -0.19
CA LEU A 380 6.55 -18.24 0.50
C LEU A 380 6.23 -17.92 1.96
N ILE A 381 7.28 -17.75 2.75
CA ILE A 381 7.26 -17.10 4.06
C ILE A 381 8.21 -15.89 4.02
N TRP A 382 7.71 -14.74 4.45
CA TRP A 382 8.53 -13.58 4.78
C TRP A 382 8.78 -13.55 6.27
N ILE A 383 10.06 -13.48 6.67
CA ILE A 383 10.55 -13.55 8.04
C ILE A 383 11.29 -12.28 8.37
N ALA A 384 11.04 -11.73 9.55
CA ALA A 384 11.86 -10.73 10.19
C ALA A 384 12.66 -11.37 11.35
N GLU A 385 13.97 -11.20 11.35
CA GLU A 385 14.82 -11.55 12.48
C GLU A 385 14.67 -10.47 13.55
N GLU A 386 14.28 -10.87 14.77
CA GLU A 386 14.02 -9.96 15.90
C GLU A 386 14.80 -10.37 17.13
N GLY A 387 15.15 -9.39 17.98
CA GLY A 387 15.93 -9.63 19.18
C GLY A 387 17.39 -10.06 18.93
N PRO A 388 18.19 -10.24 19.98
CA PRO A 388 17.94 -9.77 21.36
C PRO A 388 17.81 -8.26 21.47
N VAL A 389 16.88 -7.81 22.31
CA VAL A 389 16.67 -6.38 22.56
C VAL A 389 17.77 -5.83 23.46
N ALA A 390 18.25 -4.63 23.18
CA ALA A 390 19.30 -3.99 23.97
C ALA A 390 18.88 -3.80 25.44
N LYS A 391 19.72 -4.24 26.40
CA LYS A 391 19.39 -4.32 27.83
C LYS A 391 18.95 -2.99 28.46
N HIS A 392 19.50 -1.87 28.00
CA HIS A 392 19.15 -0.54 28.51
C HIS A 392 17.70 -0.13 28.21
N LEU A 393 17.03 -0.77 27.25
CA LEU A 393 15.63 -0.52 26.88
C LEU A 393 14.63 -1.35 27.71
N TRP A 394 15.09 -2.39 28.41
CA TRP A 394 14.21 -3.34 29.06
C TRP A 394 13.28 -2.72 30.13
N PRO A 395 13.78 -1.84 31.04
CA PRO A 395 12.92 -1.23 32.05
C PRO A 395 11.75 -0.45 31.42
N ASP A 396 12.04 0.35 30.38
CA ASP A 396 11.05 1.18 29.70
C ASP A 396 10.01 0.34 28.91
N ILE A 397 10.47 -0.77 28.29
CA ILE A 397 9.60 -1.70 27.58
C ILE A 397 8.67 -2.42 28.57
N LEU A 398 9.19 -2.93 29.70
CA LEU A 398 8.39 -3.62 30.72
C LEU A 398 7.39 -2.67 31.38
N ALA A 399 7.75 -1.42 31.59
CA ALA A 399 6.86 -0.38 32.08
C ALA A 399 5.84 0.12 31.04
N GLY A 400 6.02 -0.24 29.75
CA GLY A 400 5.15 0.23 28.66
C GLY A 400 5.34 1.69 28.26
N VAL A 401 6.42 2.33 28.76
CA VAL A 401 6.75 3.74 28.49
C VAL A 401 7.35 3.93 27.10
N ARG A 402 8.11 2.95 26.63
CA ARG A 402 8.81 3.02 25.33
C ARG A 402 8.56 1.78 24.51
N ARG A 403 8.34 1.99 23.20
CA ARG A 403 8.23 0.95 22.17
C ARG A 403 9.15 1.30 21.01
N PRO A 404 10.43 0.89 21.05
CA PRO A 404 11.35 1.11 19.94
C PRO A 404 10.84 0.50 18.64
N ALA A 405 11.21 1.06 17.50
CA ALA A 405 10.89 0.49 16.20
C ALA A 405 11.59 -0.87 16.01
N GLY A 406 10.90 -1.82 15.39
CA GLY A 406 11.38 -3.20 15.24
C GLY A 406 11.09 -4.07 16.48
N ASP A 407 11.60 -5.30 16.46
CA ASP A 407 11.53 -6.27 17.56
C ASP A 407 10.13 -6.41 18.20
N LEU A 408 9.11 -6.56 17.34
CA LEU A 408 7.70 -6.52 17.74
C LEU A 408 7.34 -7.62 18.74
N LEU A 409 7.71 -8.88 18.45
CA LEU A 409 7.36 -10.00 19.30
C LEU A 409 8.07 -9.96 20.67
N PRO A 410 9.41 -9.80 20.73
CA PRO A 410 10.11 -9.74 22.00
C PRO A 410 9.60 -8.63 22.92
N GLN A 411 9.35 -7.43 22.38
CA GLN A 411 8.84 -6.30 23.17
C GLN A 411 7.40 -6.53 23.65
N ALA A 412 6.51 -6.96 22.74
CA ALA A 412 5.11 -7.16 23.07
C ALA A 412 4.93 -8.28 24.09
N LEU A 413 5.63 -9.40 23.94
CA LEU A 413 5.54 -10.52 24.85
C LEU A 413 6.20 -10.23 26.20
N ALA A 414 7.33 -9.52 26.22
CA ALA A 414 7.93 -9.09 27.48
C ALA A 414 7.00 -8.19 28.30
N TYR A 415 6.39 -7.20 27.65
CA TYR A 415 5.40 -6.31 28.28
C TYR A 415 4.19 -7.09 28.79
N ASN A 416 3.55 -7.91 27.94
CA ASN A 416 2.32 -8.61 28.31
C ASN A 416 2.54 -9.72 29.35
N TRP A 417 3.68 -10.39 29.33
CA TRP A 417 4.01 -11.45 30.28
C TRP A 417 4.70 -10.94 31.54
N GLN A 418 5.16 -9.68 31.54
CA GLN A 418 6.01 -9.10 32.59
C GLN A 418 7.25 -9.98 32.84
N GLN A 419 7.91 -10.36 31.76
CA GLN A 419 9.08 -11.25 31.74
C GLN A 419 10.19 -10.69 30.84
N GLN A 420 11.43 -10.80 31.29
CA GLN A 420 12.60 -10.36 30.50
C GLN A 420 13.02 -11.36 29.42
N ALA A 421 12.72 -12.62 29.61
CA ALA A 421 13.16 -13.70 28.74
C ALA A 421 12.86 -13.47 27.23
N PRO A 422 11.66 -13.03 26.82
CA PRO A 422 11.40 -12.76 25.42
C PRO A 422 12.36 -11.75 24.78
N MET A 423 12.88 -10.78 25.54
CA MET A 423 13.83 -9.77 25.05
C MET A 423 15.28 -10.30 24.93
N GLN A 424 15.58 -11.43 25.55
CA GLN A 424 16.88 -12.10 25.45
C GLN A 424 16.97 -13.02 24.25
N TRP A 425 15.83 -13.49 23.75
CA TRP A 425 15.76 -14.51 22.73
C TRP A 425 16.00 -13.94 21.33
N ARG A 426 16.51 -14.80 20.45
CA ARG A 426 16.53 -14.62 19.01
C ARG A 426 15.21 -15.15 18.45
N TRP A 427 14.45 -14.26 17.82
CA TRP A 427 13.16 -14.58 17.26
C TRP A 427 13.19 -14.55 15.74
N TRP A 428 12.42 -15.46 15.14
CA TRP A 428 11.93 -15.28 13.79
C TRP A 428 10.46 -14.93 13.82
N ARG A 429 10.15 -13.71 13.45
CA ARG A 429 8.75 -13.34 13.26
C ARG A 429 8.35 -13.60 11.82
N ILE A 430 7.36 -14.50 11.62
CA ILE A 430 6.70 -14.67 10.34
C ILE A 430 5.83 -13.42 10.13
N VAL A 431 6.30 -12.54 9.24
CA VAL A 431 5.60 -11.31 8.85
C VAL A 431 4.42 -11.67 7.98
N ARG A 432 4.65 -12.58 7.00
CA ARG A 432 3.64 -13.09 6.08
C ARG A 432 3.94 -14.52 5.64
N ILE A 433 2.86 -15.27 5.41
CA ILE A 433 2.88 -16.58 4.75
C ILE A 433 1.86 -16.55 3.61
N ALA A 434 2.27 -16.94 2.42
CA ALA A 434 1.44 -16.90 1.23
C ALA A 434 1.58 -18.20 0.41
N VAL A 435 0.45 -18.67 -0.14
CA VAL A 435 0.40 -19.77 -1.09
C VAL A 435 -0.46 -19.35 -2.28
N SER A 436 -0.02 -19.64 -3.49
CA SER A 436 -0.74 -19.29 -4.72
C SER A 436 -2.18 -19.85 -4.70
N ALA A 437 -3.13 -19.14 -5.27
CA ALA A 437 -4.55 -19.46 -5.15
C ALA A 437 -4.90 -20.89 -5.59
N THR A 438 -4.27 -21.36 -6.66
CA THR A 438 -4.45 -22.69 -7.24
C THR A 438 -3.90 -23.83 -6.38
N HIS A 439 -2.99 -23.52 -5.43
CA HIS A 439 -2.31 -24.51 -4.58
C HIS A 439 -2.72 -24.42 -3.10
N ARG A 440 -3.72 -23.59 -2.79
CA ARG A 440 -4.26 -23.51 -1.42
C ARG A 440 -4.95 -24.79 -1.01
N ARG A 441 -5.00 -25.05 0.30
CA ARG A 441 -5.61 -26.23 0.93
C ARG A 441 -5.00 -27.57 0.52
N GLN A 442 -3.77 -27.57 0.00
CA GLN A 442 -2.99 -28.75 -0.38
C GLN A 442 -1.79 -29.00 0.56
N GLY A 443 -1.78 -28.35 1.74
CA GLY A 443 -0.75 -28.53 2.76
C GLY A 443 0.55 -27.74 2.53
N HIS A 444 0.67 -26.95 1.47
CA HIS A 444 1.91 -26.21 1.16
C HIS A 444 2.29 -25.21 2.27
N GLY A 445 1.32 -24.51 2.88
CA GLY A 445 1.59 -23.62 4.01
C GLY A 445 2.17 -24.34 5.21
N SER A 446 1.65 -25.54 5.54
CA SER A 446 2.17 -26.36 6.63
C SER A 446 3.57 -26.90 6.34
N ARG A 447 3.85 -27.30 5.09
CA ARG A 447 5.21 -27.72 4.67
C ARG A 447 6.23 -26.59 4.81
N LEU A 448 5.86 -25.36 4.44
CA LEU A 448 6.70 -24.17 4.64
C LEU A 448 6.98 -23.93 6.13
N LEU A 449 5.99 -24.12 7.02
CA LEU A 449 6.19 -24.01 8.47
C LEU A 449 7.08 -25.12 9.05
N VAL A 450 7.05 -26.31 8.48
CA VAL A 450 8.00 -27.39 8.85
C VAL A 450 9.42 -27.01 8.46
N GLN A 451 9.61 -26.50 7.24
CA GLN A 451 10.93 -26.08 6.75
C GLN A 451 11.54 -24.95 7.57
N ILE A 452 10.73 -23.95 7.96
CA ILE A 452 11.24 -22.85 8.78
C ILE A 452 11.64 -23.31 10.18
N LYS A 453 10.89 -24.26 10.79
CA LYS A 453 11.25 -24.83 12.09
C LYS A 453 12.59 -25.56 12.04
N HIS A 454 12.77 -26.45 11.06
CA HIS A 454 14.03 -27.16 10.86
C HIS A 454 15.22 -26.21 10.67
N ARG A 455 15.01 -25.14 9.89
CA ARG A 455 16.07 -24.16 9.70
C ARG A 455 16.36 -23.32 10.95
N ALA A 456 15.33 -23.01 11.74
CA ALA A 456 15.47 -22.32 13.01
C ALA A 456 16.28 -23.12 14.03
N GLU A 457 16.08 -24.45 14.09
CA GLU A 457 16.89 -25.37 14.89
C GLU A 457 18.36 -25.32 14.49
N GLN A 458 18.65 -25.39 13.17
CA GLN A 458 20.02 -25.30 12.64
C GLN A 458 20.69 -23.96 12.96
N GLN A 459 19.94 -22.86 13.00
CA GLN A 459 20.48 -21.52 13.27
C GLN A 459 20.38 -21.09 14.74
N GLN A 460 19.99 -22.01 15.62
CA GLN A 460 19.85 -21.75 17.06
C GLN A 460 18.95 -20.56 17.38
N ILE A 461 17.82 -20.48 16.70
CA ILE A 461 16.75 -19.52 16.99
C ILE A 461 15.98 -20.02 18.21
N ASP A 462 15.62 -19.12 19.13
CA ASP A 462 14.93 -19.52 20.36
C ASP A 462 13.44 -19.77 20.14
N ALA A 463 12.78 -18.93 19.33
CA ALA A 463 11.36 -19.04 19.08
C ALA A 463 10.97 -18.46 17.71
N ILE A 464 9.87 -19.00 17.16
CA ILE A 464 9.21 -18.47 15.96
C ILE A 464 7.80 -18.01 16.36
N GLY A 465 7.37 -16.86 15.85
CA GLY A 465 6.03 -16.39 16.10
C GLY A 465 5.46 -15.56 14.95
N SER A 466 4.21 -15.19 15.08
CA SER A 466 3.51 -14.30 14.13
C SER A 466 2.50 -13.42 14.85
N SER A 467 2.17 -12.28 14.25
CA SER A 467 1.15 -11.35 14.71
C SER A 467 0.17 -11.07 13.57
N PHE A 468 -1.13 -11.28 13.80
CA PHE A 468 -2.17 -11.19 12.76
C PHE A 468 -3.51 -10.73 13.33
N GLY A 469 -4.46 -10.37 12.48
CA GLY A 469 -5.85 -10.15 12.87
C GLY A 469 -6.53 -11.47 13.26
N ASP A 470 -7.13 -11.54 14.44
CA ASP A 470 -7.71 -12.74 15.05
C ASP A 470 -8.96 -13.24 14.29
N ALA A 471 -8.72 -13.84 13.13
CA ALA A 471 -9.73 -14.58 12.39
C ALA A 471 -9.64 -16.08 12.77
N ALA A 472 -10.78 -16.68 13.05
CA ALA A 472 -10.84 -18.07 13.53
C ALA A 472 -10.11 -19.07 12.60
N GLU A 473 -10.26 -18.91 11.29
CA GLU A 473 -9.59 -19.78 10.31
C GLU A 473 -8.05 -19.62 10.33
N VAL A 474 -7.56 -18.39 10.53
CA VAL A 474 -6.12 -18.12 10.60
C VAL A 474 -5.54 -18.69 11.89
N LEU A 475 -6.22 -18.50 13.01
CA LEU A 475 -5.81 -19.07 14.30
C LEU A 475 -5.79 -20.61 14.23
N ALA A 476 -6.84 -21.24 13.66
CA ALA A 476 -6.90 -22.68 13.48
C ALA A 476 -5.73 -23.23 12.62
N PHE A 477 -5.33 -22.50 11.55
CA PHE A 477 -4.15 -22.86 10.77
C PHE A 477 -2.86 -22.87 11.60
N TRP A 478 -2.65 -21.85 12.44
CA TRP A 478 -1.47 -21.78 13.31
C TRP A 478 -1.47 -22.89 14.35
N GLN A 479 -2.61 -23.15 14.99
CA GLN A 479 -2.76 -24.20 16.01
C GLN A 479 -2.56 -25.60 15.42
N ALA A 480 -3.08 -25.86 14.22
CA ALA A 480 -2.87 -27.12 13.50
C ALA A 480 -1.37 -27.38 13.16
N ASN A 481 -0.54 -26.34 13.16
CA ASN A 481 0.90 -26.41 12.95
C ASN A 481 1.71 -26.27 14.27
N ASN A 482 1.07 -26.49 15.43
CA ASN A 482 1.65 -26.46 16.77
C ASN A 482 2.17 -25.09 17.21
N TYR A 483 1.61 -24.00 16.70
CA TYR A 483 1.82 -22.66 17.26
C TYR A 483 0.78 -22.39 18.33
N GLN A 484 1.22 -21.91 19.48
CA GLN A 484 0.34 -21.57 20.60
C GLN A 484 -0.07 -20.10 20.52
N LEU A 485 -1.33 -19.81 20.87
CA LEU A 485 -1.79 -18.42 21.07
C LEU A 485 -1.10 -17.87 22.32
N VAL A 486 -0.32 -16.81 22.18
CA VAL A 486 0.49 -16.23 23.27
C VAL A 486 0.06 -14.83 23.69
N HIS A 487 -0.76 -14.20 22.89
CA HIS A 487 -1.39 -12.92 23.23
C HIS A 487 -2.61 -12.66 22.35
N ARG A 488 -3.63 -12.04 22.92
CA ARG A 488 -4.82 -11.52 22.24
C ARG A 488 -5.07 -10.09 22.69
N GLY A 489 -5.13 -9.16 21.74
CA GLY A 489 -5.39 -7.74 22.02
C GLY A 489 -6.85 -7.49 22.40
N TYR A 490 -7.11 -6.32 22.97
CA TYR A 490 -8.45 -5.91 23.38
C TYR A 490 -9.11 -4.93 22.39
N LYS A 491 -8.30 -4.19 21.63
CA LYS A 491 -8.80 -3.18 20.68
C LYS A 491 -8.87 -3.75 19.28
N ARG A 492 -10.00 -3.57 18.61
CA ARG A 492 -10.11 -3.89 17.18
C ARG A 492 -9.28 -2.91 16.37
N GLN A 493 -8.48 -3.43 15.46
CA GLN A 493 -7.76 -2.61 14.50
C GLN A 493 -8.74 -2.00 13.51
N MET A 494 -8.67 -0.68 13.31
CA MET A 494 -9.57 0.02 12.39
C MET A 494 -9.51 -0.55 10.96
N ALA A 495 -8.34 -0.91 10.48
CA ALA A 495 -8.17 -1.39 9.11
C ALA A 495 -8.72 -2.81 8.88
N SER A 496 -8.52 -3.75 9.80
CA SER A 496 -8.93 -5.16 9.62
C SER A 496 -10.27 -5.49 10.26
N GLY A 497 -10.71 -4.72 11.25
CA GLY A 497 -11.87 -5.01 12.09
C GLY A 497 -11.65 -6.12 13.12
N TYR A 498 -10.49 -6.77 13.12
CA TYR A 498 -10.11 -7.81 14.07
C TYR A 498 -9.29 -7.26 15.23
N VAL A 499 -9.34 -7.93 16.37
CA VAL A 499 -8.35 -7.74 17.42
C VAL A 499 -7.01 -8.36 16.95
N ASN A 500 -5.92 -7.89 17.51
CA ASN A 500 -4.61 -8.49 17.21
C ASN A 500 -4.43 -9.78 18.00
N ALA A 501 -3.94 -10.83 17.34
CA ALA A 501 -3.52 -12.07 17.98
C ALA A 501 -2.04 -12.32 17.69
N MET A 502 -1.33 -12.92 18.65
CA MET A 502 0.04 -13.39 18.48
C MET A 502 0.11 -14.87 18.81
N VAL A 503 0.82 -15.59 17.94
CA VAL A 503 1.14 -17.01 18.15
C VAL A 503 2.65 -17.19 18.21
N ALA A 504 3.08 -18.23 18.93
CA ALA A 504 4.49 -18.60 18.99
C ALA A 504 4.69 -20.11 19.16
N VAL A 505 5.86 -20.58 18.74
CA VAL A 505 6.39 -21.91 19.03
C VAL A 505 7.83 -21.78 19.52
N GLY A 506 8.17 -22.40 20.65
CA GLY A 506 9.53 -22.47 21.16
C GLY A 506 10.36 -23.49 20.39
N ILE A 507 11.57 -23.12 20.02
CA ILE A 507 12.56 -23.98 19.39
C ILE A 507 13.53 -24.51 20.44
N THR A 508 14.05 -23.63 21.31
CA THR A 508 14.85 -24.04 22.47
C THR A 508 13.95 -24.57 23.59
N GLU A 509 14.50 -25.40 24.49
CA GLU A 509 13.75 -25.95 25.62
C GLU A 509 13.21 -24.85 26.55
N ALA A 510 14.04 -23.83 26.85
CA ALA A 510 13.62 -22.71 27.67
C ALA A 510 12.44 -21.94 27.07
N ALA A 511 12.46 -21.73 25.75
CA ALA A 511 11.36 -21.06 25.05
C ALA A 511 10.10 -21.92 25.04
N ARG A 512 10.22 -23.25 24.81
CA ARG A 512 9.07 -24.18 24.87
C ARG A 512 8.38 -24.16 26.23
N GLN A 513 9.15 -24.26 27.31
CA GLN A 513 8.62 -24.27 28.67
C GLN A 513 7.92 -22.95 29.02
N LEU A 514 8.52 -21.82 28.72
CA LEU A 514 7.91 -20.52 29.05
C LEU A 514 6.64 -20.26 28.23
N ILE A 515 6.64 -20.58 26.94
CA ILE A 515 5.47 -20.40 26.07
C ILE A 515 4.33 -21.31 26.54
N ALA A 516 4.58 -22.57 26.87
CA ALA A 516 3.59 -23.51 27.40
C ALA A 516 3.03 -23.07 28.75
N LEU A 517 3.86 -22.50 29.63
CA LEU A 517 3.44 -22.01 30.94
C LEU A 517 2.48 -20.82 30.87
N LYS A 518 2.71 -19.91 29.91
CA LYS A 518 1.95 -18.65 29.81
C LYS A 518 0.57 -18.81 29.15
N TYR A 519 0.38 -19.84 28.32
CA TYR A 519 -0.91 -20.16 27.70
C TYR A 519 -1.17 -21.66 27.70
N PRO A 520 -1.48 -22.27 28.87
CA PRO A 520 -1.93 -23.66 28.94
C PRO A 520 -3.34 -23.73 28.35
N GLY A 521 -3.44 -23.98 27.03
CA GLY A 521 -4.67 -24.23 26.29
C GLY A 521 -5.92 -23.57 26.86
N VAL A 522 -6.20 -22.31 26.51
CA VAL A 522 -7.48 -21.68 26.87
C VAL A 522 -8.57 -22.42 26.09
N PRO A 523 -9.59 -23.01 26.77
CA PRO A 523 -10.76 -23.54 26.09
C PRO A 523 -11.40 -22.38 25.30
N LEU A 524 -11.77 -22.65 24.06
CA LEU A 524 -12.59 -21.75 23.25
C LEU A 524 -13.94 -21.59 23.97
N GLU A 525 -14.09 -20.58 24.82
CA GLU A 525 -15.41 -20.10 25.17
C GLU A 525 -16.03 -19.49 23.89
N ARG A 526 -17.16 -20.05 23.53
CA ARG A 526 -17.95 -19.86 22.31
C ARG A 526 -18.53 -18.44 22.18
#